data_d3c3a60606e2fb3798f8d147dc88b2ed
#
_entry.id   d3c3a60606e2fb3798f8d147dc88b2ed
#
_cell.length_a   1.000
_cell.length_b   1.000
_cell.length_c   1.000
_cell.angle_alpha   90.00
_cell.angle_beta   90.00
_cell.angle_gamma   90.00
#
_symmetry.space_group_name_H-M   'P 1'
#
loop_
_entity.id
_entity.type
_entity.pdbx_description
1 polymer ?
#
loop_
_entity_poly.entity_id
_entity_poly.type
_entity_poly.pdbx_seq_one_letter_code
_entity_poly.pdbx_strand_id
1 'polypeptide(L)'
;VIWSIIFYVLISGKKSFSDFAVKLLTGRCCGIYYYIFVYVQFVLLTPLISKLIKSKYSVMGWLITPITIFLFRYLIYIGIPIPQIRLSYTWSAWFIYYYLGLYLGNGIIKPRKKLRQYILLYSVSIILSLAEGYVWYKMSNIDMATTQLRFTSILTSVLFLFCCCFYIKNSNRKSYIFTNILKIIGDCSFGIYLSHILVQASLQKIIPQLMFFPLNTLIVLT
;
A
#
# COMPACT_ATOMS: atom_id res chain seq x y z
N VAL A 1 -6.84 4.75 -18.06
CA VAL A 1 -6.82 4.33 -19.48
C VAL A 1 -5.55 4.82 -20.15
N ILE A 2 -5.22 6.14 -20.17
CA ILE A 2 -4.04 6.69 -20.86
C ILE A 2 -2.75 5.96 -20.46
N TRP A 3 -2.45 5.84 -19.18
CA TRP A 3 -1.28 5.14 -18.65
C TRP A 3 -1.28 3.65 -19.02
N SER A 4 -2.45 3.00 -19.06
CA SER A 4 -2.57 1.60 -19.48
C SER A 4 -2.24 1.42 -20.94
N ILE A 5 -2.64 2.35 -21.81
CA ILE A 5 -2.30 2.35 -23.24
C ILE A 5 -0.79 2.52 -23.41
N ILE A 6 -0.21 3.54 -22.76
CA ILE A 6 1.22 3.83 -22.83
C ILE A 6 2.02 2.60 -22.37
N PHE A 7 1.65 2.02 -21.24
CA PHE A 7 2.33 0.84 -20.70
C PHE A 7 2.22 -0.37 -21.62
N TYR A 8 1.01 -0.64 -22.14
CA TYR A 8 0.77 -1.77 -23.02
C TYR A 8 1.55 -1.66 -24.34
N VAL A 9 1.57 -0.48 -24.95
CA VAL A 9 2.24 -0.24 -26.23
C VAL A 9 3.76 -0.21 -26.08
N LEU A 10 4.29 0.48 -25.05
CA LEU A 10 5.73 0.70 -24.92
C LEU A 10 6.47 -0.46 -24.24
N ILE A 11 5.82 -1.17 -23.32
CA ILE A 11 6.49 -2.16 -22.46
C ILE A 11 6.08 -3.58 -22.83
N SER A 12 4.79 -3.85 -23.07
CA SER A 12 4.30 -5.20 -23.33
C SER A 12 4.65 -5.75 -24.72
N GLY A 13 4.95 -4.87 -25.70
CA GLY A 13 5.30 -5.27 -27.08
C GLY A 13 4.20 -6.02 -27.84
N LYS A 14 3.09 -6.35 -27.23
CA LYS A 14 1.94 -7.04 -27.83
C LYS A 14 0.97 -6.04 -28.43
N LYS A 15 0.46 -6.32 -29.63
CA LYS A 15 -0.40 -5.39 -30.39
C LYS A 15 -1.85 -5.90 -30.59
N SER A 16 -2.32 -6.86 -29.77
CA SER A 16 -3.69 -7.36 -29.89
C SER A 16 -4.66 -6.47 -29.10
N PHE A 17 -5.65 -5.89 -29.78
CA PHE A 17 -6.67 -5.07 -29.14
C PHE A 17 -7.53 -5.86 -28.14
N SER A 18 -7.86 -7.11 -28.46
CA SER A 18 -8.62 -7.97 -27.54
C SER A 18 -7.88 -8.28 -26.26
N ASP A 19 -6.57 -8.60 -26.33
CA ASP A 19 -5.71 -8.82 -25.16
C ASP A 19 -5.60 -7.52 -24.31
N PHE A 20 -5.46 -6.37 -24.99
CA PHE A 20 -5.45 -5.07 -24.28
C PHE A 20 -6.77 -4.80 -23.56
N ALA A 21 -7.92 -5.01 -24.20
CA ALA A 21 -9.23 -4.77 -23.59
C ALA A 21 -9.45 -5.67 -22.37
N VAL A 22 -9.11 -6.95 -22.45
CA VAL A 22 -9.18 -7.88 -21.31
C VAL A 22 -8.26 -7.44 -20.18
N LYS A 23 -7.02 -7.07 -20.48
CA LYS A 23 -6.05 -6.60 -19.48
C LYS A 23 -6.48 -5.29 -18.85
N LEU A 24 -7.07 -4.37 -19.61
CA LEU A 24 -7.60 -3.11 -19.11
C LEU A 24 -8.75 -3.35 -18.15
N LEU A 25 -9.72 -4.19 -18.53
CA LEU A 25 -10.89 -4.51 -17.70
C LEU A 25 -10.52 -5.29 -16.44
N THR A 26 -9.47 -6.11 -16.50
CA THR A 26 -9.01 -6.91 -15.35
C THR A 26 -7.91 -6.22 -14.53
N GLY A 27 -7.46 -5.00 -14.90
CA GLY A 27 -6.36 -4.29 -14.24
C GLY A 27 -4.99 -4.94 -14.40
N ARG A 28 -4.85 -5.87 -15.34
CA ARG A 28 -3.61 -6.63 -15.56
C ARG A 28 -2.66 -5.99 -16.56
N CYS A 29 -2.94 -4.77 -17.03
CA CYS A 29 -2.01 -4.03 -17.88
C CYS A 29 -0.68 -3.76 -17.19
N CYS A 30 -0.72 -3.50 -15.90
CA CYS A 30 0.45 -3.33 -15.04
C CYS A 30 0.14 -3.89 -13.66
N GLY A 31 1.12 -4.51 -13.01
CA GLY A 31 0.94 -5.17 -11.71
C GLY A 31 0.40 -4.26 -10.62
N ILE A 32 0.71 -2.96 -10.67
CA ILE A 32 0.24 -1.97 -9.67
C ILE A 32 -1.21 -1.51 -9.88
N TYR A 33 -1.82 -1.77 -11.02
CA TYR A 33 -3.17 -1.26 -11.31
C TYR A 33 -4.28 -1.98 -10.52
N TYR A 34 -3.94 -3.03 -9.77
CA TYR A 34 -4.87 -3.63 -8.80
C TYR A 34 -5.41 -2.58 -7.81
N TYR A 35 -4.64 -1.53 -7.51
CA TYR A 35 -5.06 -0.46 -6.62
C TYR A 35 -6.34 0.24 -7.10
N ILE A 36 -6.52 0.42 -8.41
CA ILE A 36 -7.74 1.03 -8.98
C ILE A 36 -8.96 0.18 -8.61
N PHE A 37 -8.83 -1.16 -8.70
CA PHE A 37 -9.91 -2.08 -8.33
C PHE A 37 -10.23 -2.02 -6.84
N VAL A 38 -9.21 -2.01 -6.00
CA VAL A 38 -9.35 -1.87 -4.55
C VAL A 38 -10.00 -0.53 -4.21
N TYR A 39 -9.58 0.54 -4.88
CA TYR A 39 -10.15 1.88 -4.68
C TYR A 39 -11.65 1.91 -5.04
N VAL A 40 -12.04 1.36 -6.18
CA VAL A 40 -13.45 1.27 -6.59
C VAL A 40 -14.27 0.47 -5.57
N GLN A 41 -13.73 -0.67 -5.08
CA GLN A 41 -14.38 -1.44 -4.02
C GLN A 41 -14.60 -0.58 -2.75
N PHE A 42 -13.61 0.21 -2.34
CA PHE A 42 -13.77 1.09 -1.18
C PHE A 42 -14.80 2.19 -1.41
N VAL A 43 -14.83 2.81 -2.59
CA VAL A 43 -15.84 3.82 -2.92
C VAL A 43 -17.26 3.24 -2.77
N LEU A 44 -17.48 2.04 -3.31
CA LEU A 44 -18.76 1.35 -3.22
C LEU A 44 -19.11 0.94 -1.76
N LEU A 45 -18.12 0.55 -0.98
CA LEU A 45 -18.30 0.12 0.41
C LEU A 45 -18.35 1.28 1.41
N THR A 46 -17.96 2.49 1.02
CA THR A 46 -17.90 3.67 1.92
C THR A 46 -19.19 3.90 2.71
N PRO A 47 -20.39 3.82 2.12
CA PRO A 47 -21.63 4.03 2.89
C PRO A 47 -21.81 3.01 4.03
N LEU A 48 -21.42 1.75 3.78
CA LEU A 48 -21.49 0.67 4.77
C LEU A 48 -20.41 0.86 5.86
N ILE A 49 -19.19 1.19 5.45
CA ILE A 49 -18.07 1.42 6.36
C ILE A 49 -18.35 2.63 7.26
N SER A 50 -18.93 3.69 6.72
CA SER A 50 -19.31 4.88 7.50
C SER A 50 -20.39 4.57 8.55
N LYS A 51 -21.33 3.68 8.25
CA LYS A 51 -22.31 3.17 9.24
C LYS A 51 -21.62 2.32 10.30
N LEU A 52 -20.67 1.45 9.90
CA LEU A 52 -19.91 0.60 10.82
C LEU A 52 -19.13 1.45 11.84
N ILE A 53 -18.44 2.51 11.39
CA ILE A 53 -17.67 3.41 12.26
C ILE A 53 -18.52 4.04 13.35
N LYS A 54 -19.77 4.39 13.02
CA LYS A 54 -20.72 5.02 13.96
C LYS A 54 -21.44 4.00 14.84
N SER A 55 -21.31 2.71 14.58
CA SER A 55 -21.99 1.64 15.31
C SER A 55 -21.20 1.19 16.56
N LYS A 56 -21.88 0.51 17.47
CA LYS A 56 -21.25 -0.17 18.61
C LYS A 56 -20.27 -1.29 18.20
N TYR A 57 -20.37 -1.76 16.96
CA TYR A 57 -19.51 -2.80 16.39
C TYR A 57 -18.26 -2.24 15.69
N SER A 58 -17.98 -0.97 15.82
CA SER A 58 -16.85 -0.31 15.16
C SER A 58 -15.49 -0.98 15.44
N VAL A 59 -15.31 -1.59 16.62
CA VAL A 59 -14.10 -2.35 16.97
C VAL A 59 -13.89 -3.55 16.05
N MET A 60 -14.95 -4.20 15.57
CA MET A 60 -14.84 -5.35 14.67
C MET A 60 -14.21 -5.00 13.32
N GLY A 61 -14.34 -3.76 12.88
CA GLY A 61 -13.68 -3.30 11.65
C GLY A 61 -12.15 -3.47 11.68
N TRP A 62 -11.51 -3.33 12.83
CA TRP A 62 -10.07 -3.51 12.97
C TRP A 62 -9.60 -4.95 12.76
N LEU A 63 -10.49 -5.93 12.88
CA LEU A 63 -10.19 -7.35 12.73
C LEU A 63 -10.29 -7.83 11.28
N ILE A 64 -10.94 -7.09 10.38
CA ILE A 64 -11.18 -7.51 9.00
C ILE A 64 -9.87 -7.83 8.29
N THR A 65 -8.90 -6.91 8.29
CA THR A 65 -7.60 -7.13 7.62
C THR A 65 -6.79 -8.25 8.26
N PRO A 66 -6.56 -8.28 9.59
CA PRO A 66 -5.86 -9.39 10.24
C PRO A 66 -6.50 -10.76 9.93
N ILE A 67 -7.83 -10.88 10.01
CA ILE A 67 -8.53 -12.13 9.71
C ILE A 67 -8.34 -12.52 8.24
N THR A 68 -8.46 -11.57 7.32
CA THR A 68 -8.27 -11.83 5.88
C THR A 68 -6.86 -12.36 5.61
N ILE A 69 -5.83 -11.71 6.15
CA ILE A 69 -4.44 -12.12 5.96
C ILE A 69 -4.19 -13.47 6.60
N PHE A 70 -4.69 -13.70 7.82
CA PHE A 70 -4.56 -14.98 8.51
C PHE A 70 -5.24 -16.11 7.71
N LEU A 71 -6.47 -15.90 7.24
CA LEU A 71 -7.19 -16.89 6.44
C LEU A 71 -6.43 -17.24 5.15
N PHE A 72 -5.92 -16.24 4.44
CA PHE A 72 -5.13 -16.47 3.22
C PHE A 72 -3.84 -17.28 3.51
N ARG A 73 -3.13 -16.96 4.58
CA ARG A 73 -1.93 -17.70 5.00
C ARG A 73 -2.25 -19.12 5.41
N TYR A 74 -3.36 -19.31 6.12
CA TYR A 74 -3.83 -20.64 6.51
C TYR A 74 -4.19 -21.48 5.27
N LEU A 75 -4.88 -20.90 4.28
CA LEU A 75 -5.21 -21.60 3.04
C LEU A 75 -3.96 -22.04 2.27
N ILE A 76 -2.93 -21.18 2.22
CA ILE A 76 -1.64 -21.54 1.61
C ILE A 76 -0.97 -22.66 2.42
N TYR A 77 -1.01 -22.60 3.74
CA TYR A 77 -0.42 -23.60 4.62
C TYR A 77 -1.02 -25.00 4.44
N ILE A 78 -2.34 -25.10 4.25
CA ILE A 78 -3.02 -26.37 3.97
C ILE A 78 -2.89 -26.85 2.51
N GLY A 79 -2.01 -26.21 1.72
CA GLY A 79 -1.66 -26.65 0.37
C GLY A 79 -2.59 -26.16 -0.75
N ILE A 80 -3.47 -25.19 -0.48
CA ILE A 80 -4.28 -24.57 -1.53
C ILE A 80 -3.41 -23.53 -2.27
N PRO A 81 -3.10 -23.73 -3.57
CA PRO A 81 -2.22 -22.84 -4.31
C PRO A 81 -2.94 -21.53 -4.68
N ILE A 82 -2.97 -20.59 -3.74
CA ILE A 82 -3.56 -19.26 -3.98
C ILE A 82 -2.42 -18.28 -4.26
N PRO A 83 -2.32 -17.74 -5.48
CA PRO A 83 -1.33 -16.71 -5.78
C PRO A 83 -1.53 -15.49 -4.89
N GLN A 84 -0.45 -14.97 -4.32
CA GLN A 84 -0.50 -13.81 -3.41
C GLN A 84 -1.10 -12.56 -4.08
N ILE A 85 -0.95 -12.43 -5.38
CA ILE A 85 -1.57 -11.35 -6.14
C ILE A 85 -3.09 -11.27 -5.94
N ARG A 86 -3.77 -12.40 -5.68
CA ARG A 86 -5.21 -12.41 -5.40
C ARG A 86 -5.55 -11.68 -4.11
N LEU A 87 -4.68 -11.78 -3.09
CA LEU A 87 -4.86 -11.05 -1.84
C LEU A 87 -4.79 -9.54 -2.07
N SER A 88 -3.88 -9.07 -2.93
CA SER A 88 -3.72 -7.66 -3.26
C SER A 88 -4.93 -7.04 -3.95
N TYR A 89 -5.77 -7.84 -4.65
CA TYR A 89 -7.00 -7.35 -5.29
C TYR A 89 -8.21 -7.28 -4.34
N THR A 90 -8.09 -7.78 -3.10
CA THR A 90 -9.21 -7.79 -2.16
C THR A 90 -9.21 -6.55 -1.28
N TRP A 91 -10.34 -5.86 -1.22
CA TRP A 91 -10.51 -4.69 -0.35
C TRP A 91 -10.24 -5.01 1.13
N SER A 92 -10.56 -6.21 1.59
CA SER A 92 -10.41 -6.61 2.99
C SER A 92 -8.95 -6.67 3.44
N ALA A 93 -8.00 -6.95 2.54
CA ALA A 93 -6.58 -6.93 2.84
C ALA A 93 -6.06 -5.51 3.14
N TRP A 94 -6.64 -4.50 2.51
CA TRP A 94 -6.26 -3.09 2.65
C TRP A 94 -7.19 -2.31 3.56
N PHE A 95 -8.22 -2.96 4.11
CA PHE A 95 -9.30 -2.33 4.86
C PHE A 95 -8.81 -1.52 6.05
N ILE A 96 -7.78 -2.00 6.77
CA ILE A 96 -7.25 -1.33 7.95
C ILE A 96 -6.75 0.09 7.65
N TYR A 97 -6.14 0.31 6.48
CA TYR A 97 -5.64 1.63 6.08
C TYR A 97 -6.77 2.59 5.78
N TYR A 98 -7.76 2.12 5.03
CA TYR A 98 -8.95 2.91 4.71
C TYR A 98 -9.76 3.24 5.96
N TYR A 99 -9.96 2.24 6.81
CA TYR A 99 -10.68 2.37 8.08
C TYR A 99 -10.01 3.35 9.02
N LEU A 100 -8.70 3.26 9.17
CA LEU A 100 -7.89 4.21 9.96
C LEU A 100 -7.99 5.63 9.41
N GLY A 101 -7.92 5.79 8.07
CA GLY A 101 -8.11 7.09 7.42
C GLY A 101 -9.45 7.73 7.77
N LEU A 102 -10.54 6.95 7.72
CA LEU A 102 -11.87 7.43 8.10
C LEU A 102 -11.96 7.76 9.60
N TYR A 103 -11.33 6.98 10.49
CA TYR A 103 -11.30 7.27 11.93
C TYR A 103 -10.56 8.58 12.24
N LEU A 104 -9.42 8.80 11.59
CA LEU A 104 -8.64 10.03 11.73
C LEU A 104 -9.39 11.22 11.13
N GLY A 105 -9.98 11.07 9.95
CA GLY A 105 -10.75 12.12 9.27
C GLY A 105 -11.99 12.55 10.05
N ASN A 106 -12.66 11.62 10.73
CA ASN A 106 -13.79 11.93 11.62
C ASN A 106 -13.36 12.41 13.02
N GLY A 107 -12.06 12.51 13.31
CA GLY A 107 -11.54 12.97 14.60
C GLY A 107 -11.80 12.01 15.77
N ILE A 108 -12.21 10.77 15.50
CA ILE A 108 -12.54 9.75 16.52
C ILE A 108 -11.27 9.31 17.24
N ILE A 109 -10.19 9.09 16.48
CA ILE A 109 -8.87 8.76 17.03
C ILE A 109 -8.00 10.02 16.99
N LYS A 110 -7.45 10.36 18.17
CA LYS A 110 -6.48 11.44 18.32
C LYS A 110 -5.20 10.86 18.91
N PRO A 111 -4.01 11.22 18.39
CA PRO A 111 -2.75 10.79 18.98
C PRO A 111 -2.70 11.23 20.46
N ARG A 112 -2.57 10.27 21.38
CA ARG A 112 -2.55 10.53 22.84
C ARG A 112 -1.15 10.49 23.43
N LYS A 113 -0.24 9.70 22.83
CA LYS A 113 1.13 9.53 23.30
C LYS A 113 2.00 10.70 22.88
N LYS A 114 3.15 10.90 23.57
CA LYS A 114 4.15 11.88 23.16
C LYS A 114 4.83 11.44 21.85
N LEU A 115 5.26 12.37 21.01
CA LEU A 115 5.93 12.07 19.71
C LEU A 115 7.10 11.08 19.89
N ARG A 116 7.92 11.26 20.92
CA ARG A 116 9.05 10.36 21.24
C ARG A 116 8.61 8.90 21.41
N GLN A 117 7.45 8.65 22.00
CA GLN A 117 6.92 7.29 22.17
C GLN A 117 6.47 6.67 20.84
N TYR A 118 5.86 7.47 19.95
CA TYR A 118 5.51 7.00 18.60
C TYR A 118 6.75 6.71 17.76
N ILE A 119 7.79 7.58 17.83
CA ILE A 119 9.05 7.35 17.12
C ILE A 119 9.72 6.06 17.61
N LEU A 120 9.77 5.84 18.93
CA LEU A 120 10.35 4.61 19.50
C LEU A 120 9.58 3.37 19.03
N LEU A 121 8.25 3.38 19.11
CA LEU A 121 7.42 2.27 18.64
C LEU A 121 7.59 2.03 17.14
N TYR A 122 7.69 3.09 16.34
CA TYR A 122 7.93 3.02 14.90
C TYR A 122 9.30 2.39 14.60
N SER A 123 10.37 2.81 15.30
CA SER A 123 11.70 2.23 15.14
C SER A 123 11.72 0.73 15.48
N VAL A 124 11.07 0.34 16.57
CA VAL A 124 10.94 -1.08 16.95
C VAL A 124 10.15 -1.85 15.88
N SER A 125 9.07 -1.26 15.34
CA SER A 125 8.27 -1.93 14.31
C SER A 125 9.03 -2.11 12.99
N ILE A 126 9.94 -1.20 12.64
CA ILE A 126 10.84 -1.38 11.48
C ILE A 126 11.74 -2.60 11.71
N ILE A 127 12.37 -2.71 12.87
CA ILE A 127 13.24 -3.86 13.19
C ILE A 127 12.45 -5.17 13.10
N LEU A 128 11.24 -5.19 13.66
CA LEU A 128 10.36 -6.36 13.57
C LEU A 128 9.96 -6.69 12.11
N SER A 129 9.72 -5.65 11.30
CA SER A 129 9.38 -5.84 9.88
C SER A 129 10.54 -6.41 9.07
N LEU A 130 11.77 -5.97 9.36
CA LEU A 130 12.98 -6.54 8.76
C LEU A 130 13.19 -7.99 9.21
N ALA A 131 13.00 -8.27 10.49
CA ALA A 131 13.12 -9.63 11.04
C ALA A 131 12.08 -10.58 10.42
N GLU A 132 10.81 -10.19 10.33
CA GLU A 132 9.76 -10.98 9.66
C GLU A 132 10.12 -11.22 8.18
N GLY A 133 10.59 -10.19 7.46
CA GLY A 133 11.02 -10.33 6.07
C GLY A 133 12.18 -11.29 5.90
N TYR A 134 13.16 -11.24 6.81
CA TYR A 134 14.30 -12.16 6.81
C TYR A 134 13.88 -13.62 7.07
N VAL A 135 12.96 -13.86 7.99
CA VAL A 135 12.42 -15.20 8.26
C VAL A 135 11.76 -15.77 7.00
N TRP A 136 10.89 -15.01 6.33
CA TRP A 136 10.24 -15.43 5.09
C TRP A 136 11.25 -15.69 3.96
N TYR A 137 12.27 -14.85 3.86
CA TYR A 137 13.37 -15.04 2.90
C TYR A 137 14.11 -16.37 3.14
N LYS A 138 14.44 -16.68 4.39
CA LYS A 138 15.06 -17.96 4.78
C LYS A 138 14.19 -19.17 4.49
N MET A 139 12.88 -19.01 4.55
CA MET A 139 11.89 -20.03 4.16
C MET A 139 11.69 -20.14 2.64
N SER A 140 12.55 -19.49 1.85
CA SER A 140 12.50 -19.46 0.38
C SER A 140 11.17 -18.92 -0.19
N ASN A 141 10.46 -18.11 0.58
CA ASN A 141 9.22 -17.49 0.16
C ASN A 141 9.42 -15.99 -0.08
N ILE A 142 9.97 -15.66 -1.26
CA ILE A 142 10.31 -14.29 -1.66
C ILE A 142 9.06 -13.40 -1.72
N ASP A 143 7.95 -13.92 -2.23
CA ASP A 143 6.69 -13.18 -2.33
C ASP A 143 6.21 -12.71 -0.95
N MET A 144 6.33 -13.58 0.06
CA MET A 144 6.00 -13.22 1.44
C MET A 144 7.04 -12.29 2.07
N ALA A 145 8.32 -12.44 1.72
CA ALA A 145 9.38 -11.57 2.23
C ALA A 145 9.24 -10.12 1.73
N THR A 146 8.71 -9.91 0.52
CA THR A 146 8.63 -8.59 -0.12
C THR A 146 7.25 -7.94 -0.03
N THR A 147 6.19 -8.67 0.35
CA THR A 147 4.84 -8.12 0.41
C THR A 147 4.66 -7.05 1.49
N GLN A 148 3.87 -6.04 1.20
CA GLN A 148 3.42 -5.03 2.16
C GLN A 148 2.33 -5.54 3.11
N LEU A 149 1.69 -6.68 2.79
CA LEU A 149 0.61 -7.29 3.57
C LEU A 149 1.12 -8.22 4.68
N ARG A 150 2.29 -7.92 5.26
CA ARG A 150 2.79 -8.55 6.49
C ARG A 150 2.23 -7.81 7.70
N PHE A 151 2.03 -8.53 8.80
CA PHE A 151 1.51 -7.92 10.03
C PHE A 151 2.42 -6.80 10.54
N THR A 152 3.73 -7.02 10.54
CA THR A 152 4.70 -6.01 10.98
C THR A 152 4.75 -4.81 10.04
N SER A 153 4.62 -5.01 8.72
CA SER A 153 4.56 -3.91 7.75
C SER A 153 3.30 -3.05 7.94
N ILE A 154 2.17 -3.67 8.22
CA ILE A 154 0.93 -2.96 8.56
C ILE A 154 1.12 -2.13 9.83
N LEU A 155 1.68 -2.73 10.88
CA LEU A 155 1.96 -2.03 12.14
C LEU A 155 2.90 -0.85 11.93
N THR A 156 3.97 -1.03 11.15
CA THR A 156 4.94 0.02 10.80
C THR A 156 4.25 1.18 10.07
N SER A 157 3.40 0.89 9.09
CA SER A 157 2.67 1.92 8.33
C SER A 157 1.70 2.71 9.22
N VAL A 158 0.97 2.01 10.11
CA VAL A 158 0.05 2.64 11.08
C VAL A 158 0.80 3.55 12.05
N LEU A 159 1.92 3.09 12.60
CA LEU A 159 2.74 3.89 13.52
C LEU A 159 3.39 5.09 12.84
N PHE A 160 3.85 4.92 11.59
CA PHE A 160 4.33 6.05 10.78
C PHE A 160 3.26 7.12 10.59
N LEU A 161 2.04 6.72 10.24
CA LEU A 161 0.92 7.64 10.09
C LEU A 161 0.63 8.41 11.41
N PHE A 162 0.68 7.75 12.56
CA PHE A 162 0.54 8.42 13.86
C PHE A 162 1.67 9.40 14.14
N CYS A 163 2.92 9.09 13.77
CA CYS A 163 4.04 10.03 13.86
C CYS A 163 3.77 11.27 13.02
N CYS A 164 3.32 11.11 11.77
CA CYS A 164 2.99 12.22 10.88
C CYS A 164 1.84 13.08 11.44
N CYS A 165 0.74 12.46 11.87
CA CYS A 165 -0.40 13.18 12.45
C CYS A 165 -0.01 13.98 13.69
N PHE A 166 0.86 13.42 14.55
CA PHE A 166 1.35 14.12 15.73
C PHE A 166 2.28 15.28 15.38
N TYR A 167 3.17 15.06 14.40
CA TYR A 167 4.08 16.12 13.92
C TYR A 167 3.29 17.31 13.37
N ILE A 168 2.31 17.04 12.50
CA ILE A 168 1.47 18.09 11.89
C ILE A 168 0.71 18.88 12.96
N LYS A 169 0.16 18.17 13.98
CA LYS A 169 -0.60 18.82 15.06
C LYS A 169 0.26 19.76 15.93
N ASN A 170 1.53 19.42 16.15
CA ASN A 170 2.44 20.17 17.02
C ASN A 170 3.35 21.13 16.25
N SER A 171 3.39 21.06 14.93
CA SER A 171 4.18 21.98 14.12
C SER A 171 3.56 23.37 14.19
N ASN A 172 4.19 24.26 14.95
CA ASN A 172 3.92 25.67 14.85
C ASN A 172 4.16 26.10 13.40
N ARG A 173 3.27 26.94 12.84
CA ARG A 173 3.14 27.42 11.44
C ARG A 173 4.43 27.91 10.73
N LYS A 174 5.61 27.65 11.24
CA LYS A 174 6.88 28.23 10.74
C LYS A 174 7.42 27.63 9.43
N SER A 175 6.86 26.53 8.92
CA SER A 175 7.32 25.97 7.63
C SER A 175 6.21 25.94 6.59
N TYR A 176 5.70 27.10 6.24
CA TYR A 176 4.66 27.25 5.19
C TYR A 176 5.11 26.64 3.84
N ILE A 177 6.40 26.79 3.49
CA ILE A 177 6.96 26.25 2.24
C ILE A 177 6.93 24.72 2.25
N PHE A 178 7.38 24.08 3.34
CA PHE A 178 7.42 22.63 3.45
C PHE A 178 6.02 22.00 3.46
N THR A 179 5.08 22.60 4.16
CA THR A 179 3.67 22.15 4.16
C THR A 179 3.01 22.28 2.81
N ASN A 180 3.31 23.35 2.05
CA ASN A 180 2.82 23.51 0.69
C ASN A 180 3.40 22.46 -0.27
N ILE A 181 4.70 22.18 -0.19
CA ILE A 181 5.34 21.14 -1.00
C ILE A 181 4.70 19.78 -0.70
N LEU A 182 4.53 19.42 0.58
CA LEU A 182 3.87 18.17 0.97
C LEU A 182 2.42 18.10 0.48
N LYS A 183 1.69 19.21 0.50
CA LYS A 183 0.34 19.28 -0.04
C LYS A 183 0.34 19.01 -1.55
N ILE A 184 1.19 19.69 -2.32
CA ILE A 184 1.31 19.47 -3.77
C ILE A 184 1.67 18.00 -4.08
N ILE A 185 2.64 17.43 -3.36
CA ILE A 185 2.99 16.01 -3.51
C ILE A 185 1.79 15.11 -3.19
N GLY A 186 1.05 15.43 -2.13
CA GLY A 186 -0.18 14.70 -1.77
C GLY A 186 -1.25 14.77 -2.85
N ASP A 187 -1.51 15.96 -3.38
CA ASP A 187 -2.49 16.18 -4.44
C ASP A 187 -2.09 15.48 -5.76
N CYS A 188 -0.78 15.36 -6.04
CA CYS A 188 -0.22 14.67 -7.19
C CYS A 188 0.04 13.17 -6.95
N SER A 189 -0.13 12.67 -5.73
CA SER A 189 0.29 11.31 -5.32
C SER A 189 -0.28 10.20 -6.20
N PHE A 190 -1.53 10.31 -6.61
CA PHE A 190 -2.15 9.34 -7.51
C PHE A 190 -1.52 9.34 -8.91
N GLY A 191 -1.21 10.52 -9.45
CA GLY A 191 -0.48 10.64 -10.73
C GLY A 191 0.92 10.06 -10.64
N ILE A 192 1.63 10.36 -9.55
CA ILE A 192 2.97 9.79 -9.27
C ILE A 192 2.88 8.27 -9.19
N TYR A 193 1.87 7.73 -8.47
CA TYR A 193 1.65 6.30 -8.37
C TYR A 193 1.39 5.62 -9.73
N LEU A 194 0.65 6.24 -10.62
CA LEU A 194 0.38 5.68 -11.94
C LEU A 194 1.60 5.75 -12.88
N SER A 195 2.46 6.74 -12.73
CA SER A 195 3.58 7.01 -13.65
C SER A 195 4.90 6.38 -13.23
N HIS A 196 5.09 6.09 -11.93
CA HIS A 196 6.42 5.70 -11.42
C HIS A 196 7.01 4.45 -12.10
N ILE A 197 6.20 3.44 -12.44
CA ILE A 197 6.69 2.25 -13.14
C ILE A 197 7.13 2.58 -14.57
N LEU A 198 6.42 3.49 -15.26
CA LEU A 198 6.85 3.93 -16.59
C LEU A 198 8.19 4.65 -16.52
N VAL A 199 8.33 5.55 -15.55
CA VAL A 199 9.59 6.28 -15.29
C VAL A 199 10.70 5.30 -14.97
N GLN A 200 10.45 4.32 -14.09
CA GLN A 200 11.42 3.28 -13.73
C GLN A 200 11.84 2.46 -14.96
N ALA A 201 10.89 1.98 -15.76
CA ALA A 201 11.19 1.20 -16.97
C ALA A 201 11.95 2.02 -18.02
N SER A 202 11.66 3.32 -18.14
CA SER A 202 12.39 4.23 -19.02
C SER A 202 13.81 4.48 -18.52
N LEU A 203 14.00 4.71 -17.22
CA LEU A 203 15.32 4.89 -16.62
C LEU A 203 16.18 3.63 -16.76
N GLN A 204 15.61 2.44 -16.59
CA GLN A 204 16.33 1.17 -16.78
C GLN A 204 16.82 0.99 -18.21
N LYS A 205 16.09 1.49 -19.22
CA LYS A 205 16.52 1.46 -20.62
C LYS A 205 17.64 2.47 -20.93
N ILE A 206 17.61 3.64 -20.29
CA ILE A 206 18.58 4.72 -20.52
C ILE A 206 19.87 4.46 -19.75
N ILE A 207 19.78 3.95 -18.53
CA ILE A 207 20.89 3.71 -17.63
C ILE A 207 20.85 2.26 -17.11
N PRO A 208 21.29 1.28 -17.91
CA PRO A 208 21.28 -0.14 -17.51
C PRO A 208 22.08 -0.41 -16.22
N GLN A 209 23.08 0.43 -15.92
CA GLN A 209 23.92 0.33 -14.73
C GLN A 209 23.13 0.61 -13.43
N LEU A 210 22.01 1.30 -13.48
CA LEU A 210 21.11 1.46 -12.32
C LEU A 210 20.48 0.14 -11.85
N MET A 211 20.55 -0.94 -12.65
CA MET A 211 20.13 -2.28 -12.23
C MET A 211 20.97 -2.84 -11.07
N PHE A 212 22.22 -2.41 -10.91
CA PHE A 212 23.14 -2.90 -9.87
C PHE A 212 23.06 -2.09 -8.57
N PHE A 213 22.27 -1.04 -8.50
CA PHE A 213 22.17 -0.24 -7.27
C PHE A 213 21.12 -0.78 -6.32
N PRO A 214 21.35 -0.72 -4.98
CA PRO A 214 20.36 -1.10 -3.98
C PRO A 214 19.05 -0.29 -4.05
N LEU A 215 19.02 0.79 -4.85
CA LEU A 215 17.80 1.50 -5.21
C LEU A 215 16.78 0.62 -5.93
N ASN A 216 17.21 -0.36 -6.73
CA ASN A 216 16.29 -1.30 -7.38
C ASN A 216 15.55 -2.18 -6.38
N THR A 217 16.21 -2.61 -5.31
CA THR A 217 15.57 -3.34 -4.22
C THR A 217 14.62 -2.45 -3.41
N LEU A 218 14.95 -1.17 -3.22
CA LEU A 218 14.08 -0.21 -2.56
C LEU A 218 12.83 0.13 -3.40
N ILE A 219 12.95 0.23 -4.71
CA ILE A 219 11.84 0.54 -5.64
C ILE A 219 10.97 -0.69 -5.90
N VAL A 220 11.54 -1.90 -5.85
CA VAL A 220 10.78 -3.16 -5.94
C VAL A 220 10.09 -3.51 -4.60
N LEU A 221 10.57 -2.96 -3.48
CA LEU A 221 10.02 -3.14 -2.13
C LEU A 221 8.91 -2.12 -1.76
N THR A 222 8.70 -1.09 -2.59
CA THR A 222 7.56 -0.14 -2.48
C THR A 222 6.48 -0.49 -3.47
#